data_e333f0a8eb3cdcea7a27069da22977c4
#
_entry.id   e333f0a8eb3cdcea7a27069da22977c4
#
_cell.length_a   1.000
_cell.length_b   1.000
_cell.length_c   1.000
_cell.angle_alpha   90.00
_cell.angle_beta   90.00
_cell.angle_gamma   90.00
#
_symmetry.space_group_name_H-M   'P 1'
#
loop_
_entity.id
_entity.type
_entity.pdbx_description
1 polymer ?
#
loop_
_entity_poly.entity_id
_entity_poly.type
_entity_poly.pdbx_seq_one_letter_code
_entity_poly.pdbx_strand_id
1 'polypeptide(L)'
;DRRRVSPEHYFKSAREMQALFEDLPEAIQNTAVIARRCSFLLEPINPILPAFPTQAGRSEFEELKAQAEEGLRWRLSQMPSQVDEKAYQERLAYELGVIEQTGYAGYFLIVSDFIRWAKDQKIPVGPGRGSGAGSVVAWGLKITDLDPLALNLLFERFLNPERVTMPDFDIDFCQERRDEVIKYVQGKYGYDRVAQII
;
A
#
# COMPACT_ATOMS: atom_id res chain seq x y z
N ASP A 1 -23.49 22.26 -0.56
CA ASP A 1 -23.07 23.65 -0.29
C ASP A 1 -21.61 23.64 0.12
N ARG A 2 -20.74 24.21 -0.73
CA ARG A 2 -19.35 24.43 -0.36
C ARG A 2 -19.29 25.63 0.59
N ARG A 3 -18.63 25.47 1.75
CA ARG A 3 -18.34 26.59 2.64
C ARG A 3 -17.54 27.64 1.86
N ARG A 4 -18.05 28.87 1.81
CA ARG A 4 -17.31 29.99 1.20
C ARG A 4 -16.22 30.45 2.17
N VAL A 5 -15.02 30.54 1.66
CA VAL A 5 -13.87 31.09 2.40
C VAL A 5 -13.94 32.59 2.26
N SER A 6 -13.81 33.34 3.34
CA SER A 6 -13.72 34.80 3.34
C SER A 6 -12.24 35.23 3.35
N PRO A 7 -11.95 36.53 3.05
CA PRO A 7 -10.59 37.09 3.20
C PRO A 7 -10.00 36.93 4.61
N GLU A 8 -10.87 36.70 5.62
CA GLU A 8 -10.45 36.47 7.01
C GLU A 8 -9.87 35.07 7.31
N HIS A 9 -9.93 34.16 6.34
CA HIS A 9 -9.35 32.81 6.48
C HIS A 9 -7.87 32.79 6.07
N TYR A 10 -7.03 33.41 6.87
CA TYR A 10 -5.57 33.40 6.72
C TYR A 10 -4.89 33.08 8.06
N PHE A 11 -3.59 32.78 8.01
CA PHE A 11 -2.79 32.52 9.21
C PHE A 11 -2.53 33.82 9.96
N LYS A 12 -3.32 34.07 11.02
CA LYS A 12 -3.27 35.27 11.83
C LYS A 12 -2.07 35.27 12.77
N SER A 13 -1.50 36.44 13.01
CA SER A 13 -0.48 36.63 14.04
C SER A 13 -1.04 36.43 15.46
N ALA A 14 -0.17 36.16 16.43
CA ALA A 14 -0.57 36.05 17.83
C ALA A 14 -1.30 37.30 18.34
N ARG A 15 -0.88 38.51 17.90
CA ARG A 15 -1.52 39.78 18.28
C ARG A 15 -2.94 39.88 17.72
N GLU A 16 -3.15 39.51 16.47
CA GLU A 16 -4.48 39.49 15.85
C GLU A 16 -5.41 38.52 16.53
N MET A 17 -4.89 37.31 16.86
CA MET A 17 -5.66 36.32 17.60
C MET A 17 -6.03 36.80 19.00
N GLN A 18 -5.11 37.42 19.73
CA GLN A 18 -5.40 38.03 21.02
C GLN A 18 -6.49 39.09 20.94
N ALA A 19 -6.46 39.97 19.91
CA ALA A 19 -7.48 40.99 19.72
C ALA A 19 -8.86 40.38 19.36
N LEU A 20 -8.89 39.27 18.60
CA LEU A 20 -10.14 38.60 18.25
C LEU A 20 -10.82 37.92 19.46
N PHE A 21 -10.05 37.53 20.48
CA PHE A 21 -10.53 36.89 21.71
C PHE A 21 -10.28 37.73 22.95
N GLU A 22 -10.35 39.09 22.80
CA GLU A 22 -10.14 39.99 23.92
C GLU A 22 -11.14 39.80 25.05
N ASP A 23 -12.36 39.42 24.71
CA ASP A 23 -13.45 39.04 25.64
C ASP A 23 -13.30 37.68 26.28
N LEU A 24 -12.39 36.81 25.77
CA LEU A 24 -12.19 35.45 26.22
C LEU A 24 -10.70 35.07 26.29
N PRO A 25 -9.89 35.75 27.12
CA PRO A 25 -8.43 35.57 27.17
C PRO A 25 -8.00 34.17 27.56
N GLU A 26 -8.84 33.42 28.31
CA GLU A 26 -8.59 32.04 28.72
C GLU A 26 -8.50 31.12 27.47
N ALA A 27 -9.24 31.39 26.41
CA ALA A 27 -9.15 30.60 25.17
C ALA A 27 -7.75 30.69 24.57
N ILE A 28 -7.16 31.89 24.56
CA ILE A 28 -5.78 32.09 24.10
C ILE A 28 -4.76 31.42 25.02
N GLN A 29 -4.91 31.56 26.34
CA GLN A 29 -4.03 30.90 27.30
C GLN A 29 -4.07 29.36 27.16
N ASN A 30 -5.27 28.81 26.95
CA ASN A 30 -5.46 27.38 26.78
C ASN A 30 -4.80 26.83 25.50
N THR A 31 -4.60 27.63 24.45
CA THR A 31 -3.86 27.18 23.26
C THR A 31 -2.43 26.75 23.63
N ALA A 32 -1.75 27.53 24.48
CA ALA A 32 -0.41 27.20 24.96
C ALA A 32 -0.40 25.98 25.90
N VAL A 33 -1.44 25.84 26.74
CA VAL A 33 -1.60 24.65 27.60
C VAL A 33 -1.79 23.40 26.76
N ILE A 34 -2.67 23.46 25.76
CA ILE A 34 -2.92 22.33 24.85
C ILE A 34 -1.66 21.98 24.05
N ALA A 35 -0.95 22.97 23.51
CA ALA A 35 0.29 22.75 22.78
C ALA A 35 1.35 22.02 23.62
N ARG A 36 1.47 22.37 24.90
CA ARG A 36 2.38 21.66 25.83
C ARG A 36 1.91 20.23 26.14
N ARG A 37 0.61 20.00 26.22
CA ARG A 37 0.05 18.65 26.44
C ARG A 37 0.24 17.77 25.19
N CYS A 38 0.26 18.35 23.99
CA CYS A 38 0.46 17.66 22.72
C CYS A 38 1.95 17.67 22.33
N SER A 39 2.86 17.37 23.25
CA SER A 39 4.31 17.41 23.06
C SER A 39 4.91 16.07 22.60
N PHE A 40 4.07 15.09 22.27
CA PHE A 40 4.55 13.80 21.77
C PHE A 40 5.01 13.91 20.32
N LEU A 41 6.26 13.52 20.05
CA LEU A 41 6.83 13.44 18.72
C LEU A 41 6.99 11.97 18.32
N LEU A 42 6.43 11.61 17.16
CA LEU A 42 6.65 10.29 16.59
C LEU A 42 8.04 10.25 15.94
N GLU A 43 8.88 9.32 16.40
CA GLU A 43 10.16 9.04 15.76
C GLU A 43 9.94 7.99 14.64
N PRO A 44 10.43 8.27 13.41
CA PRO A 44 10.37 7.28 12.34
C PRO A 44 11.20 6.05 12.71
N ILE A 45 10.62 4.87 12.53
CA ILE A 45 11.32 3.59 12.66
C ILE A 45 11.34 2.88 11.30
N ASN A 46 12.32 2.02 11.08
CA ASN A 46 12.35 1.20 9.89
C ASN A 46 11.13 0.27 9.84
N PRO A 47 10.55 0.01 8.65
CA PRO A 47 9.44 -0.93 8.50
C PRO A 47 9.81 -2.31 9.06
N ILE A 48 8.91 -2.88 9.87
CA ILE A 48 9.05 -4.22 10.45
C ILE A 48 8.04 -5.12 9.75
N LEU A 49 8.51 -5.85 8.72
CA LEU A 49 7.68 -6.82 8.00
C LEU A 49 7.87 -8.22 8.61
N PRO A 50 6.79 -9.01 8.75
CA PRO A 50 6.92 -10.42 9.09
C PRO A 50 7.59 -11.17 7.92
N ALA A 51 8.34 -12.23 8.24
CA ALA A 51 8.89 -13.10 7.21
C ALA A 51 7.79 -13.93 6.56
N PHE A 52 7.84 -14.06 5.23
CA PHE A 52 6.94 -14.97 4.53
C PHE A 52 7.47 -16.40 4.63
N PRO A 53 6.64 -17.40 5.00
CA PRO A 53 7.06 -18.78 5.04
C PRO A 53 7.29 -19.32 3.63
N THR A 54 8.55 -19.47 3.24
CA THR A 54 8.96 -20.03 1.94
C THR A 54 9.10 -21.54 1.99
N GLN A 55 9.20 -22.19 0.84
CA GLN A 55 9.60 -23.60 0.76
C GLN A 55 11.04 -23.75 1.26
N ALA A 56 11.34 -24.92 1.87
CA ALA A 56 12.66 -25.19 2.45
C ALA A 56 13.80 -24.92 1.43
N GLY A 57 14.71 -24.03 1.80
CA GLY A 57 15.90 -23.70 1.01
C GLY A 57 15.73 -22.55 0.00
N ARG A 58 14.52 -21.91 -0.10
CA ARG A 58 14.30 -20.74 -0.94
C ARG A 58 14.29 -19.46 -0.13
N SER A 59 14.90 -18.40 -0.67
CA SER A 59 14.71 -17.05 -0.18
C SER A 59 13.33 -16.52 -0.58
N GLU A 60 12.86 -15.46 0.09
CA GLU A 60 11.61 -14.77 -0.28
C GLU A 60 11.66 -14.25 -1.72
N PHE A 61 12.83 -13.79 -2.18
CA PHE A 61 12.98 -13.31 -3.56
C PHE A 61 12.88 -14.44 -4.58
N GLU A 62 13.52 -15.59 -4.35
CA GLU A 62 13.41 -16.76 -5.24
C GLU A 62 11.98 -17.27 -5.30
N GLU A 63 11.27 -17.27 -4.18
CA GLU A 63 9.85 -17.64 -4.13
C GLU A 63 8.97 -16.65 -4.89
N LEU A 64 9.18 -15.34 -4.69
CA LEU A 64 8.49 -14.29 -5.41
C LEU A 64 8.68 -14.42 -6.92
N LYS A 65 9.94 -14.58 -7.36
CA LYS A 65 10.29 -14.70 -8.76
C LYS A 65 9.59 -15.90 -9.40
N ALA A 66 9.66 -17.06 -8.76
CA ALA A 66 9.02 -18.27 -9.27
C ALA A 66 7.50 -18.11 -9.42
N GLN A 67 6.83 -17.53 -8.40
CA GLN A 67 5.38 -17.31 -8.43
C GLN A 67 4.98 -16.23 -9.46
N ALA A 68 5.78 -15.16 -9.60
CA ALA A 68 5.50 -14.09 -10.56
C ALA A 68 5.68 -14.56 -12.01
N GLU A 69 6.74 -15.34 -12.30
CA GLU A 69 6.97 -15.94 -13.62
C GLU A 69 5.87 -16.94 -14.00
N GLU A 70 5.44 -17.80 -13.07
CA GLU A 70 4.33 -18.72 -13.27
C GLU A 70 3.02 -17.96 -13.51
N GLY A 71 2.75 -16.95 -12.69
CA GLY A 71 1.56 -16.13 -12.80
C GLY A 71 1.51 -15.32 -14.09
N LEU A 72 2.63 -14.77 -14.54
CA LEU A 72 2.70 -14.08 -15.82
C LEU A 72 2.43 -15.03 -17.00
N ARG A 73 3.04 -16.23 -17.02
CA ARG A 73 2.74 -17.25 -18.04
C ARG A 73 1.24 -17.57 -18.07
N TRP A 74 0.62 -17.73 -16.91
CA TRP A 74 -0.82 -17.97 -16.84
C TRP A 74 -1.62 -16.79 -17.40
N ARG A 75 -1.29 -15.55 -17.04
CA ARG A 75 -1.96 -14.34 -17.58
C ARG A 75 -1.85 -14.27 -19.10
N LEU A 76 -0.65 -14.44 -19.64
CA LEU A 76 -0.40 -14.42 -21.08
C LEU A 76 -1.18 -15.52 -21.82
N SER A 77 -1.32 -16.71 -21.24
CA SER A 77 -2.10 -17.79 -21.84
C SER A 77 -3.60 -17.50 -21.96
N GLN A 78 -4.11 -16.52 -21.20
CA GLN A 78 -5.51 -16.08 -21.26
C GLN A 78 -5.73 -14.91 -22.23
N MET A 79 -4.64 -14.35 -22.78
CA MET A 79 -4.68 -13.19 -23.67
C MET A 79 -4.77 -13.62 -25.15
N PRO A 80 -5.21 -12.71 -26.05
CA PRO A 80 -5.18 -12.97 -27.49
C PRO A 80 -3.76 -13.25 -27.99
N SER A 81 -3.62 -14.10 -29.03
CA SER A 81 -2.33 -14.56 -29.57
C SER A 81 -1.42 -13.48 -30.24
N GLN A 82 -1.83 -12.21 -30.20
CA GLN A 82 -1.09 -11.08 -30.81
C GLN A 82 -0.41 -10.17 -29.77
N VAL A 83 -0.27 -10.64 -28.53
CA VAL A 83 0.37 -9.85 -27.45
C VAL A 83 1.89 -9.93 -27.59
N ASP A 84 2.58 -8.82 -27.37
CA ASP A 84 4.03 -8.78 -27.27
C ASP A 84 4.51 -9.36 -25.93
N GLU A 85 4.60 -10.68 -25.86
CA GLU A 85 5.06 -11.39 -24.66
C GLU A 85 6.44 -10.91 -24.18
N LYS A 86 7.31 -10.50 -25.11
CA LYS A 86 8.65 -10.03 -24.80
C LYS A 86 8.61 -8.77 -23.95
N ALA A 87 7.72 -7.82 -24.25
CA ALA A 87 7.55 -6.60 -23.46
C ALA A 87 7.14 -6.91 -22.01
N TYR A 88 6.26 -7.90 -21.79
CA TYR A 88 5.87 -8.32 -20.46
C TYR A 88 7.01 -8.98 -19.69
N GLN A 89 7.81 -9.81 -20.36
CA GLN A 89 8.96 -10.47 -19.74
C GLN A 89 10.06 -9.47 -19.37
N GLU A 90 10.36 -8.51 -20.23
CA GLU A 90 11.32 -7.43 -19.96
C GLU A 90 10.86 -6.58 -18.76
N ARG A 91 9.57 -6.22 -18.73
CA ARG A 91 9.00 -5.46 -17.63
C ARG A 91 9.01 -6.26 -16.32
N LEU A 92 8.67 -7.55 -16.34
CA LEU A 92 8.74 -8.42 -15.18
C LEU A 92 10.17 -8.48 -14.62
N ALA A 93 11.17 -8.69 -15.49
CA ALA A 93 12.57 -8.76 -15.10
C ALA A 93 13.06 -7.46 -14.45
N TYR A 94 12.67 -6.32 -15.03
CA TYR A 94 12.97 -4.99 -14.49
C TYR A 94 12.36 -4.81 -13.08
N GLU A 95 11.05 -5.07 -12.93
CA GLU A 95 10.35 -4.91 -11.66
C GLU A 95 10.91 -5.82 -10.57
N LEU A 96 11.21 -7.09 -10.90
CA LEU A 96 11.84 -8.03 -9.97
C LEU A 96 13.19 -7.53 -9.48
N GLY A 97 14.02 -6.94 -10.37
CA GLY A 97 15.30 -6.35 -9.99
C GLY A 97 15.14 -5.19 -8.99
N VAL A 98 14.14 -4.33 -9.19
CA VAL A 98 13.84 -3.23 -8.25
C VAL A 98 13.33 -3.76 -6.92
N ILE A 99 12.45 -4.77 -6.93
CA ILE A 99 11.90 -5.38 -5.70
C ILE A 99 13.00 -6.08 -4.90
N GLU A 100 13.94 -6.75 -5.57
CA GLU A 100 15.11 -7.36 -4.92
C GLU A 100 15.99 -6.31 -4.26
N GLN A 101 16.35 -5.26 -4.98
CA GLN A 101 17.19 -4.17 -4.50
C GLN A 101 16.59 -3.47 -3.27
N THR A 102 15.27 -3.31 -3.24
CA THR A 102 14.55 -2.63 -2.16
C THR A 102 14.16 -3.54 -1.00
N GLY A 103 14.30 -4.87 -1.15
CA GLY A 103 14.02 -5.85 -0.09
C GLY A 103 12.53 -6.10 0.21
N TYR A 104 11.62 -5.77 -0.71
CA TYR A 104 10.17 -5.90 -0.48
C TYR A 104 9.56 -7.22 -1.00
N ALA A 105 10.36 -8.23 -1.33
CA ALA A 105 9.87 -9.50 -1.83
C ALA A 105 8.84 -10.16 -0.89
N GLY A 106 9.13 -10.21 0.41
CA GLY A 106 8.22 -10.74 1.42
C GLY A 106 6.89 -9.99 1.48
N TYR A 107 6.91 -8.66 1.32
CA TYR A 107 5.70 -7.84 1.29
C TYR A 107 4.75 -8.24 0.15
N PHE A 108 5.27 -8.40 -1.07
CA PHE A 108 4.48 -8.85 -2.22
C PHE A 108 3.89 -10.24 -1.99
N LEU A 109 4.67 -11.16 -1.43
CA LEU A 109 4.22 -12.53 -1.13
C LEU A 109 3.09 -12.55 -0.10
N ILE A 110 3.22 -11.77 0.99
CA ILE A 110 2.20 -11.65 2.03
C ILE A 110 0.90 -11.10 1.44
N VAL A 111 0.99 -10.03 0.64
CA VAL A 111 -0.19 -9.42 0.00
C VAL A 111 -0.87 -10.40 -0.95
N SER A 112 -0.10 -11.09 -1.79
CA SER A 112 -0.62 -12.13 -2.68
C SER A 112 -1.31 -13.26 -1.92
N ASP A 113 -0.73 -13.68 -0.81
CA ASP A 113 -1.24 -14.78 0.01
C ASP A 113 -2.65 -14.49 0.55
N PHE A 114 -2.86 -13.38 1.22
CA PHE A 114 -4.17 -13.11 1.81
C PHE A 114 -5.22 -12.73 0.76
N ILE A 115 -4.82 -12.17 -0.39
CA ILE A 115 -5.74 -11.95 -1.51
C ILE A 115 -6.20 -13.29 -2.11
N ARG A 116 -5.26 -14.22 -2.34
CA ARG A 116 -5.59 -15.56 -2.82
C ARG A 116 -6.50 -16.28 -1.82
N TRP A 117 -6.15 -16.25 -0.54
CA TRP A 117 -7.00 -16.83 0.50
C TRP A 117 -8.42 -16.25 0.46
N ALA A 118 -8.57 -14.94 0.35
CA ALA A 118 -9.88 -14.30 0.26
C ALA A 118 -10.66 -14.78 -0.99
N LYS A 119 -10.00 -14.82 -2.16
CA LYS A 119 -10.61 -15.32 -3.40
C LYS A 119 -11.02 -16.80 -3.29
N ASP A 120 -10.21 -17.64 -2.64
CA ASP A 120 -10.51 -19.07 -2.39
C ASP A 120 -11.72 -19.23 -1.44
N GLN A 121 -11.85 -18.35 -0.45
CA GLN A 121 -13.03 -18.29 0.43
C GLN A 121 -14.23 -17.61 -0.26
N LYS A 122 -14.13 -17.26 -1.55
CA LYS A 122 -15.15 -16.55 -2.33
C LYS A 122 -15.56 -15.21 -1.70
N ILE A 123 -14.59 -14.55 -1.07
CA ILE A 123 -14.74 -13.17 -0.61
C ILE A 123 -14.41 -12.27 -1.80
N PRO A 124 -15.33 -11.39 -2.24
CA PRO A 124 -15.06 -10.47 -3.32
C PRO A 124 -13.88 -9.54 -3.00
N VAL A 125 -12.94 -9.45 -3.95
CA VAL A 125 -11.76 -8.58 -3.89
C VAL A 125 -11.80 -7.67 -5.12
N GLY A 126 -11.57 -6.38 -4.93
CA GLY A 126 -11.48 -5.41 -6.02
C GLY A 126 -10.32 -5.69 -6.97
N PRO A 127 -10.36 -5.17 -8.21
CA PRO A 127 -9.36 -5.46 -9.25
C PRO A 127 -7.99 -4.80 -8.99
N GLY A 128 -7.90 -3.98 -7.96
CA GLY A 128 -6.75 -3.15 -7.62
C GLY A 128 -6.97 -1.69 -7.99
N ARG A 129 -6.30 -0.82 -7.27
CA ARG A 129 -6.31 0.64 -7.47
C ARG A 129 -5.00 1.26 -6.99
N GLY A 130 -4.85 2.56 -7.13
CA GLY A 130 -3.65 3.27 -6.73
C GLY A 130 -2.43 2.90 -7.57
N SER A 131 -1.25 3.14 -7.04
CA SER A 131 0.02 2.94 -7.74
C SER A 131 0.39 1.46 -7.95
N GLY A 132 -0.06 0.57 -7.06
CA GLY A 132 0.21 -0.88 -7.14
C GLY A 132 -0.36 -1.54 -8.40
N ALA A 133 -1.41 -0.95 -9.03
CA ALA A 133 -1.94 -1.40 -10.31
C ALA A 133 -0.92 -1.28 -11.46
N GLY A 134 0.15 -0.50 -11.30
CA GLY A 134 1.22 -0.33 -12.31
C GLY A 134 2.25 -1.46 -12.34
N SER A 135 2.14 -2.50 -11.48
CA SER A 135 3.11 -3.58 -11.37
C SER A 135 2.69 -4.85 -12.13
N VAL A 136 3.53 -5.32 -13.06
CA VAL A 136 3.39 -6.63 -13.71
C VAL A 136 3.61 -7.77 -12.72
N VAL A 137 4.50 -7.61 -11.74
CA VAL A 137 4.69 -8.59 -10.66
C VAL A 137 3.40 -8.73 -9.86
N ALA A 138 2.76 -7.63 -9.46
CA ALA A 138 1.49 -7.66 -8.73
C ALA A 138 0.36 -8.29 -9.57
N TRP A 139 0.33 -8.02 -10.87
CA TRP A 139 -0.63 -8.62 -11.80
C TRP A 139 -0.42 -10.14 -11.96
N GLY A 140 0.83 -10.58 -12.13
CA GLY A 140 1.19 -12.00 -12.16
C GLY A 140 0.83 -12.72 -10.87
N LEU A 141 1.10 -12.14 -9.73
CA LEU A 141 0.77 -12.67 -8.40
C LEU A 141 -0.74 -12.65 -8.07
N LYS A 142 -1.59 -12.15 -8.96
CA LYS A 142 -3.05 -11.98 -8.76
C LYS A 142 -3.41 -11.03 -7.63
N ILE A 143 -2.50 -10.13 -7.27
CA ILE A 143 -2.77 -9.00 -6.36
C ILE A 143 -3.70 -8.02 -7.06
N THR A 144 -3.41 -7.71 -8.33
CA THR A 144 -4.27 -6.88 -9.19
C THR A 144 -4.80 -7.68 -10.36
N ASP A 145 -5.93 -7.24 -10.92
CA ASP A 145 -6.53 -7.85 -12.12
C ASP A 145 -6.53 -6.86 -13.31
N LEU A 146 -5.82 -5.74 -13.18
CA LEU A 146 -5.60 -4.74 -14.23
C LEU A 146 -4.27 -5.02 -14.93
N ASP A 147 -4.28 -5.04 -16.27
CA ASP A 147 -3.08 -5.20 -17.06
C ASP A 147 -2.31 -3.87 -17.15
N PRO A 148 -1.15 -3.75 -16.51
CA PRO A 148 -0.44 -2.49 -16.44
C PRO A 148 0.16 -2.02 -17.77
N LEU A 149 0.51 -2.93 -18.69
CA LEU A 149 1.05 -2.56 -20.00
C LEU A 149 -0.07 -2.09 -20.93
N ALA A 150 -1.17 -2.81 -21.00
CA ALA A 150 -2.31 -2.43 -21.81
C ALA A 150 -2.91 -1.07 -21.41
N LEU A 151 -2.81 -0.72 -20.12
CA LEU A 151 -3.30 0.54 -19.55
C LEU A 151 -2.21 1.63 -19.45
N ASN A 152 -0.98 1.37 -19.93
CA ASN A 152 0.15 2.30 -19.86
C ASN A 152 0.44 2.81 -18.44
N LEU A 153 0.33 1.94 -17.44
CA LEU A 153 0.61 2.26 -16.06
C LEU A 153 2.10 2.19 -15.75
N LEU A 154 2.58 3.12 -14.91
CA LEU A 154 4.00 3.25 -14.56
C LEU A 154 4.28 2.57 -13.22
N PHE A 155 5.23 1.64 -13.22
CA PHE A 155 5.72 0.96 -12.01
C PHE A 155 6.49 1.90 -11.07
N GLU A 156 7.21 2.86 -11.63
CA GLU A 156 8.03 3.83 -10.89
C GLU A 156 7.21 4.75 -9.95
N ARG A 157 5.89 4.81 -10.16
CA ARG A 157 4.97 5.49 -9.24
C ARG A 157 4.67 4.67 -8.00
N PHE A 158 4.81 3.35 -8.09
CA PHE A 158 4.56 2.41 -7.01
C PHE A 158 5.84 2.12 -6.21
N LEU A 159 6.93 1.79 -6.90
CA LEU A 159 8.22 1.49 -6.27
C LEU A 159 9.34 2.12 -7.09
N ASN A 160 10.12 2.98 -6.42
CA ASN A 160 11.26 3.66 -7.02
C ASN A 160 12.47 3.52 -6.10
N PRO A 161 13.59 2.93 -6.56
CA PRO A 161 14.79 2.75 -5.76
C PRO A 161 15.43 4.07 -5.30
N GLU A 162 15.19 5.18 -6.02
CA GLU A 162 15.69 6.51 -5.64
C GLU A 162 14.86 7.15 -4.53
N ARG A 163 13.63 6.69 -4.33
CA ARG A 163 12.68 7.21 -3.35
C ARG A 163 12.31 6.10 -2.38
N VAL A 164 13.11 5.92 -1.34
CA VAL A 164 12.95 4.84 -0.33
C VAL A 164 11.70 5.09 0.50
N THR A 165 10.53 4.85 -0.09
CA THR A 165 9.25 4.77 0.61
C THR A 165 8.74 3.35 0.49
N MET A 166 8.23 2.79 1.59
CA MET A 166 7.57 1.48 1.56
C MET A 166 6.43 1.50 0.54
N PRO A 167 6.34 0.49 -0.35
CA PRO A 167 5.22 0.38 -1.27
C PRO A 167 3.90 0.17 -0.50
N ASP A 168 2.81 0.71 -1.03
CA ASP A 168 1.48 0.62 -0.44
C ASP A 168 0.50 0.02 -1.44
N PHE A 169 -0.12 -1.11 -1.09
CA PHE A 169 -1.19 -1.72 -1.87
C PHE A 169 -2.55 -1.33 -1.31
N ASP A 170 -3.33 -0.64 -2.11
CA ASP A 170 -4.74 -0.35 -1.85
C ASP A 170 -5.61 -1.54 -2.29
N ILE A 171 -6.20 -2.25 -1.34
CA ILE A 171 -6.97 -3.47 -1.60
C ILE A 171 -8.39 -3.31 -1.04
N ASP A 172 -9.38 -3.48 -1.89
CA ASP A 172 -10.78 -3.40 -1.52
C ASP A 172 -11.36 -4.80 -1.33
N PHE A 173 -11.82 -5.11 -0.12
CA PHE A 173 -12.54 -6.33 0.21
C PHE A 173 -14.04 -6.07 0.42
N CYS A 174 -14.85 -7.11 0.22
CA CYS A 174 -16.26 -7.08 0.62
C CYS A 174 -16.40 -6.57 2.06
N GLN A 175 -17.18 -5.51 2.25
CA GLN A 175 -17.34 -4.85 3.55
C GLN A 175 -17.85 -5.83 4.64
N GLU A 176 -18.79 -6.71 4.30
CA GLU A 176 -19.39 -7.65 5.24
C GLU A 176 -18.41 -8.73 5.72
N ARG A 177 -17.44 -9.11 4.85
CA ARG A 177 -16.54 -10.23 5.12
C ARG A 177 -15.06 -9.82 5.29
N ARG A 178 -14.76 -8.52 5.30
CA ARG A 178 -13.39 -8.00 5.50
C ARG A 178 -12.74 -8.51 6.78
N ASP A 179 -13.52 -8.63 7.85
CA ASP A 179 -13.02 -9.09 9.15
C ASP A 179 -12.51 -10.53 9.12
N GLU A 180 -13.00 -11.39 8.21
CA GLU A 180 -12.48 -12.73 8.02
C GLU A 180 -11.05 -12.69 7.48
N VAL A 181 -10.78 -11.79 6.51
CA VAL A 181 -9.44 -11.59 5.95
C VAL A 181 -8.48 -11.07 7.01
N ILE A 182 -8.91 -10.09 7.81
CA ILE A 182 -8.10 -9.54 8.91
C ILE A 182 -7.73 -10.66 9.90
N LYS A 183 -8.69 -11.49 10.30
CA LYS A 183 -8.44 -12.63 11.19
C LYS A 183 -7.47 -13.66 10.59
N TYR A 184 -7.58 -13.93 9.29
CA TYR A 184 -6.62 -14.80 8.60
C TYR A 184 -5.20 -14.24 8.67
N VAL A 185 -5.03 -12.96 8.33
CA VAL A 185 -3.72 -12.29 8.36
C VAL A 185 -3.14 -12.27 9.78
N GLN A 186 -3.95 -11.93 10.79
CA GLN A 186 -3.56 -11.96 12.19
C GLN A 186 -3.14 -13.37 12.65
N GLY A 187 -3.90 -14.39 12.28
CA GLY A 187 -3.60 -15.77 12.65
C GLY A 187 -2.34 -16.33 11.99
N LYS A 188 -2.04 -15.89 10.75
CA LYS A 188 -0.89 -16.38 9.99
C LYS A 188 0.40 -15.62 10.26
N TYR A 189 0.33 -14.29 10.39
CA TYR A 189 1.50 -13.41 10.47
C TYR A 189 1.72 -12.78 11.85
N GLY A 190 0.78 -12.92 12.77
CA GLY A 190 0.85 -12.41 14.14
C GLY A 190 -0.15 -11.27 14.42
N TYR A 191 -0.74 -11.31 15.58
CA TYR A 191 -1.69 -10.28 16.04
C TYR A 191 -1.03 -8.92 16.27
N ASP A 192 0.27 -8.90 16.55
CA ASP A 192 1.10 -7.73 16.74
C ASP A 192 1.54 -7.06 15.41
N ARG A 193 1.22 -7.71 14.28
CA ARG A 193 1.59 -7.26 12.92
C ARG A 193 0.42 -6.65 12.14
N VAL A 194 -0.77 -6.66 12.72
CA VAL A 194 -1.99 -6.17 12.06
C VAL A 194 -2.67 -5.16 12.96
N ALA A 195 -2.80 -3.93 12.47
CA ALA A 195 -3.47 -2.84 13.16
C ALA A 195 -4.62 -2.28 12.30
N GLN A 196 -5.64 -1.75 12.97
CA GLN A 196 -6.68 -0.95 12.34
C GLN A 196 -6.47 0.51 12.75
N ILE A 197 -6.62 1.41 11.79
CA ILE A 197 -6.70 2.85 12.06
C ILE A 197 -8.16 3.16 12.37
N ILE A 198 -8.40 3.69 13.56
CA ILE A 198 -9.75 4.03 14.07
C ILE A 198 -10.06 5.49 13.73
#